data_6dabfa92aa01a569f693a20d29b5da32
#
_entry.id   6dabfa92aa01a569f693a20d29b5da32
#
_cell.length_a   1.000
_cell.length_b   1.000
_cell.length_c   1.000
_cell.angle_alpha   90.00
_cell.angle_beta   90.00
_cell.angle_gamma   90.00
#
_symmetry.space_group_name_H-M   'P 1'
#
loop_
_entity.id
_entity.type
_entity.pdbx_description
1 polymer ?
#
loop_
_entity_poly.entity_id
_entity_poly.type
_entity_poly.pdbx_seq_one_letter_code
_entity_poly.pdbx_strand_id
1 'polypeptide(L)' 'MTQVNTGTEDLLAEINEGVGLITLNRPEARNAMSGAMNTALAATLADFELNPAVKVIVLTGAGK' A
#
# COMPACT_ATOMS: atom_id res chain seq x y z
N MET A 1 12.04 -9.43 0.95
CA MET A 1 11.10 -8.29 0.99
C MET A 1 11.22 -7.48 -0.29
N THR A 2 10.13 -7.24 -0.95
CA THR A 2 10.10 -6.51 -2.22
C THR A 2 9.24 -5.27 -2.06
N GLN A 3 9.86 -4.10 -2.28
CA GLN A 3 9.10 -2.85 -2.28
C GLN A 3 8.43 -2.65 -3.63
N VAL A 4 7.20 -2.16 -3.57
CA VAL A 4 6.38 -1.89 -4.76
C VAL A 4 6.33 -0.39 -4.97
N ASN A 5 6.56 0.03 -6.21
CA ASN A 5 6.43 1.45 -6.55
C ASN A 5 4.96 1.79 -6.73
N THR A 6 4.42 2.59 -5.80
CA THR A 6 3.01 3.00 -5.84
C THR A 6 2.79 4.29 -6.62
N GLY A 7 3.87 4.97 -7.01
CA GLY A 7 3.79 6.25 -7.70
C GLY A 7 3.65 7.45 -6.78
N THR A 8 3.57 7.26 -5.48
CA THR A 8 3.47 8.34 -4.51
C THR A 8 4.08 7.91 -3.18
N GLU A 9 4.59 8.87 -2.42
CA GLU A 9 5.08 8.61 -1.07
C GLU A 9 3.94 8.55 -0.04
N ASP A 10 2.74 8.95 -0.42
CA ASP A 10 1.57 8.90 0.45
C ASP A 10 1.12 7.46 0.73
N LEU A 11 1.53 6.53 -0.12
CA LEU A 11 1.19 5.12 0.03
C LEU A 11 2.45 4.28 -0.18
N LEU A 12 2.75 3.43 0.79
CA LEU A 12 3.86 2.50 0.69
C LEU A 12 3.32 1.09 0.51
N ALA A 13 4.01 0.27 -0.26
CA ALA A 13 3.60 -1.11 -0.45
C ALA A 13 4.83 -2.00 -0.54
N GLU A 14 4.71 -3.21 -0.01
CA GLU A 14 5.76 -4.21 -0.11
C GLU A 14 5.16 -5.60 -0.09
N ILE A 15 5.92 -6.56 -0.60
CA ILE A 15 5.54 -7.97 -0.58
C ILE A 15 6.61 -8.71 0.20
N ASN A 16 6.19 -9.48 1.21
CA ASN A 16 7.10 -10.22 2.06
C ASN A 16 6.45 -11.55 2.47
N GLU A 17 7.04 -12.65 2.05
CA GLU A 17 6.60 -13.99 2.43
C GLU A 17 5.09 -14.23 2.23
N GLY A 18 4.59 -13.82 1.08
CA GLY A 18 3.18 -14.02 0.73
C GLY A 18 2.25 -12.92 1.25
N VAL A 19 2.77 -11.95 2.00
CA VAL A 19 1.97 -10.86 2.54
C VAL A 19 2.19 -9.61 1.70
N GLY A 20 1.12 -9.05 1.15
CA GLY A 20 1.12 -7.73 0.54
C GLY A 20 0.78 -6.70 1.60
N LEU A 21 1.75 -5.92 2.03
CA LEU A 21 1.57 -4.91 3.06
C LEU A 21 1.42 -3.54 2.43
N ILE A 22 0.32 -2.88 2.73
CA ILE A 22 0.05 -1.53 2.24
C ILE A 22 0.01 -0.61 3.45
N THR A 23 0.80 0.46 3.41
CA THR A 23 0.89 1.43 4.50
C THR A 23 0.41 2.79 4.02
N LEU A 24 -0.64 3.31 4.67
CA LEU A 24 -1.08 4.69 4.46
C LEU A 24 -0.06 5.60 5.12
N ASN A 25 0.60 6.44 4.34
CA ASN A 25 1.77 7.18 4.81
C ASN A 25 1.53 8.70 4.81
N ARG A 26 0.46 9.13 5.48
CA ARG A 26 0.18 10.54 5.70
C ARG A 26 -0.08 10.81 7.19
N PRO A 27 0.91 10.50 8.07
CA PRO A 27 0.70 10.66 9.51
C PRO A 27 0.41 12.11 9.92
N GLU A 28 0.95 13.09 9.19
CA GLU A 28 0.69 14.52 9.44
C GLU A 28 -0.75 14.90 9.19
N ALA A 29 -1.47 14.13 8.41
CA ALA A 29 -2.88 14.33 8.11
C ALA A 29 -3.75 13.19 8.64
N ARG A 30 -3.24 12.43 9.60
CA ARG A 30 -3.89 11.25 10.17
C ARG A 30 -4.29 10.24 9.10
N ASN A 31 -3.45 10.12 8.07
CA ASN A 31 -3.65 9.23 6.93
C ASN A 31 -4.94 9.51 6.15
N ALA A 32 -5.39 10.78 6.17
CA ALA A 32 -6.51 11.19 5.34
C ALA A 32 -6.18 10.95 3.86
N MET A 33 -7.15 10.48 3.10
CA MET A 33 -6.93 10.11 1.71
C MET A 33 -6.71 11.33 0.84
N SER A 34 -5.58 11.34 0.13
CA SER A 34 -5.33 12.30 -0.94
C SER A 34 -5.76 11.67 -2.27
N GLY A 35 -5.87 12.49 -3.32
CA GLY A 35 -6.15 11.96 -4.65
C GLY A 35 -5.08 10.97 -5.10
N ALA A 36 -3.81 11.31 -4.86
CA ALA A 36 -2.69 10.44 -5.22
C ALA A 36 -2.74 9.13 -4.43
N MET A 37 -3.01 9.20 -3.14
CA MET A 37 -3.12 8.01 -2.29
C MET A 37 -4.28 7.11 -2.75
N ASN A 38 -5.42 7.70 -3.05
CA ASN A 38 -6.60 6.96 -3.47
C ASN A 38 -6.36 6.21 -4.79
N THR A 39 -5.77 6.90 -5.76
CA THR A 39 -5.42 6.29 -7.04
C THR A 39 -4.40 5.17 -6.87
N ALA A 40 -3.37 5.41 -6.06
CA ALA A 40 -2.32 4.42 -5.80
C ALA A 40 -2.87 3.20 -5.07
N LEU A 41 -3.77 3.41 -4.10
CA LEU A 41 -4.38 2.32 -3.36
C LEU A 41 -5.19 1.40 -4.28
N ALA A 42 -6.01 1.97 -5.15
CA ALA A 42 -6.81 1.18 -6.07
C ALA A 42 -5.92 0.36 -7.01
N ALA A 43 -4.87 0.98 -7.56
CA ALA A 43 -3.94 0.29 -8.45
C ALA A 43 -3.17 -0.80 -7.73
N THR A 44 -2.72 -0.54 -6.50
CA THR A 44 -1.95 -1.51 -5.73
C THR A 44 -2.80 -2.72 -5.34
N LEU A 45 -4.05 -2.49 -4.94
CA LEU A 45 -4.96 -3.58 -4.63
C LEU A 45 -5.21 -4.47 -5.84
N ALA A 46 -5.42 -3.87 -7.01
CA ALA A 46 -5.62 -4.61 -8.24
C ALA A 46 -4.38 -5.45 -8.59
N ASP A 47 -3.19 -4.87 -8.45
CA ASP A 47 -1.95 -5.58 -8.72
C ASP A 47 -1.75 -6.75 -7.76
N PHE A 48 -2.05 -6.55 -6.48
CA PHE A 48 -1.90 -7.60 -5.48
C PHE A 48 -2.86 -8.75 -5.71
N GLU A 49 -4.09 -8.46 -6.16
CA GLU A 49 -5.06 -9.51 -6.46
C GLU A 49 -4.58 -10.42 -7.59
N LEU A 50 -3.84 -9.88 -8.54
CA LEU A 50 -3.35 -10.62 -9.70
C LEU A 50 -1.98 -11.25 -9.47
N ASN A 51 -1.31 -10.89 -8.37
CA ASN A 51 0.05 -11.34 -8.11
C ASN A 51 0.04 -12.68 -7.34
N PRO A 52 0.51 -13.77 -7.95
CA PRO A 52 0.50 -15.08 -7.26
C PRO A 52 1.40 -15.13 -6.03
N ALA A 53 2.32 -14.19 -5.89
CA ALA A 53 3.18 -14.11 -4.69
C ALA A 53 2.45 -13.52 -3.48
N VAL A 54 1.27 -12.91 -3.69
CA VAL A 54 0.50 -12.30 -2.61
C VAL A 54 -0.65 -13.23 -2.22
N LYS A 55 -0.61 -13.72 -0.98
CA LYS A 55 -1.65 -14.61 -0.44
C LYS A 55 -2.61 -13.87 0.48
N VAL A 56 -2.12 -12.82 1.14
CA VAL A 56 -2.87 -12.03 2.11
C VAL A 56 -2.49 -10.57 1.91
N ILE A 57 -3.46 -9.68 2.04
CA ILE A 57 -3.22 -8.23 1.99
C ILE A 57 -3.47 -7.66 3.37
N VAL A 58 -2.50 -6.89 3.87
CA VAL A 58 -2.60 -6.18 5.16
C VAL A 58 -2.55 -4.69 4.89
N LEU A 59 -3.50 -3.95 5.43
CA LEU A 59 -3.55 -2.50 5.31
C LEU A 59 -3.32 -1.89 6.68
N THR A 60 -2.37 -0.97 6.77
CA THR A 60 -2.04 -0.31 8.02
C THR A 60 -1.78 1.18 7.78
N GLY A 61 -1.70 1.96 8.85
CA GLY A 61 -1.37 3.39 8.78
C GLY A 61 -0.05 3.69 9.46
N ALA A 62 0.74 4.59 8.88
CA ALA A 62 1.96 5.08 9.49
C ALA A 62 1.61 6.06 10.62
N GLY A 63 2.47 6.11 11.65
CA GLY A 63 2.27 6.98 12.79
C GLY A 63 1.24 6.41 13.75
N LYS A 64 0.47 7.30 14.34
CA LYS A 64 -0.49 6.89 15.37
C LYS A 64 -1.90 6.78 14.86
#